data_3077a9ea65211645e5c41f4c99e9597d
#
_entry.id   3077a9ea65211645e5c41f4c99e9597d
#
_cell.length_a   1.000
_cell.length_b   1.000
_cell.length_c   1.000
_cell.angle_alpha   90.00
_cell.angle_beta   90.00
_cell.angle_gamma   90.00
#
_symmetry.space_group_name_H-M   'P 1'
#
loop_
_entity.id
_entity.type
_entity.pdbx_description
1 polymer ?
#
loop_
_entity_poly.entity_id
_entity_poly.type
_entity_poly.pdbx_seq_one_letter_code
_entity_poly.pdbx_strand_id
1 'polypeptide(L)'
;SGMVQEIHLQVTDEDLARMQAALPKRIYVPATFRWGKQTLDNVGVRYKGNSSSKPRQRHKRSFLIKFNEFKKGRTFLGLKRVALDNGVQFGSLFSEQLITGILHKLEITASRCNFAKLFLNDRFHGVYVNVERIDSVFLKTHFADASGALYKVDEGGPGGDLRPFPPRPRGNNQRWHAFEPKSKSARADARDVLELISKINHTPPPDFATILQDSIDVDAFLQTMAVMLFAGAFDQLTGWNPHNYYLYHEPKA
;
A
#
# COMPACT_ATOMS: atom_id res chain seq x y z
N SER A 1 -20.61 -3.94 5.86
CA SER A 1 -21.57 -4.95 5.42
C SER A 1 -20.85 -6.29 5.34
N GLY A 2 -21.39 -7.34 6.00
CA GLY A 2 -20.78 -8.69 6.03
C GLY A 2 -20.89 -9.48 4.71
N MET A 3 -21.22 -8.84 3.60
CA MET A 3 -21.36 -9.50 2.30
C MET A 3 -20.01 -9.59 1.58
N VAL A 4 -19.63 -10.81 1.19
CA VAL A 4 -18.48 -11.04 0.29
C VAL A 4 -18.84 -10.49 -1.09
N GLN A 5 -18.01 -9.58 -1.60
CA GLN A 5 -18.24 -8.96 -2.91
C GLN A 5 -17.90 -9.94 -4.04
N GLU A 6 -18.62 -9.85 -5.16
CA GLU A 6 -18.29 -10.60 -6.38
C GLU A 6 -17.73 -9.65 -7.43
N ILE A 7 -16.52 -9.96 -7.89
CA ILE A 7 -15.80 -9.20 -8.91
C ILE A 7 -15.53 -10.12 -10.09
N HIS A 8 -15.88 -9.66 -11.27
CA HIS A 8 -15.62 -10.36 -12.52
C HIS A 8 -14.64 -9.58 -13.38
N LEU A 9 -13.63 -10.25 -13.90
CA LEU A 9 -12.66 -9.74 -14.84
C LEU A 9 -12.70 -10.58 -16.12
N GLN A 10 -12.90 -9.92 -17.25
CA GLN A 10 -12.76 -10.53 -18.58
C GLN A 10 -11.46 -10.02 -19.19
N VAL A 11 -10.53 -10.90 -19.44
CA VAL A 11 -9.21 -10.63 -20.01
C VAL A 11 -8.98 -11.63 -21.14
N THR A 12 -8.48 -11.20 -22.28
CA THR A 12 -8.18 -12.14 -23.38
C THR A 12 -7.07 -13.12 -22.99
N ASP A 13 -7.08 -14.30 -23.55
CA ASP A 13 -6.03 -15.31 -23.29
C ASP A 13 -4.65 -14.80 -23.73
N GLU A 14 -4.58 -14.01 -24.81
CA GLU A 14 -3.38 -13.34 -25.26
C GLU A 14 -2.83 -12.36 -24.20
N ASP A 15 -3.69 -11.53 -23.62
CA ASP A 15 -3.29 -10.56 -22.59
C ASP A 15 -2.91 -11.25 -21.28
N LEU A 16 -3.57 -12.34 -20.90
CA LEU A 16 -3.15 -13.16 -19.77
C LEU A 16 -1.75 -13.77 -20.01
N ALA A 17 -1.50 -14.27 -21.19
CA ALA A 17 -0.19 -14.79 -21.59
C ALA A 17 0.88 -13.67 -21.59
N ARG A 18 0.57 -12.48 -22.08
CA ARG A 18 1.44 -11.29 -22.02
C ARG A 18 1.80 -10.90 -20.59
N MET A 19 0.79 -10.85 -19.69
CA MET A 19 1.02 -10.56 -18.27
C MET A 19 1.96 -11.58 -17.64
N GLN A 20 1.79 -12.87 -17.94
CA GLN A 20 2.61 -13.95 -17.41
C GLN A 20 4.05 -13.89 -17.96
N ALA A 21 4.21 -13.68 -19.26
CA ALA A 21 5.50 -13.61 -19.93
C ALA A 21 6.32 -12.38 -19.50
N ALA A 22 5.66 -11.28 -19.15
CA ALA A 22 6.34 -10.06 -18.73
C ALA A 22 6.96 -10.14 -17.32
N LEU A 23 6.58 -11.12 -16.50
CA LEU A 23 7.07 -11.23 -15.12
C LEU A 23 8.60 -11.35 -15.05
N PRO A 24 9.25 -10.72 -14.09
CA PRO A 24 8.71 -10.01 -12.92
C PRO A 24 8.20 -8.60 -13.21
N LYS A 25 8.34 -8.09 -14.44
CA LYS A 25 7.75 -6.81 -14.83
C LYS A 25 6.22 -6.93 -14.84
N ARG A 26 5.56 -6.05 -14.11
CA ARG A 26 4.10 -6.07 -13.92
C ARG A 26 3.46 -5.09 -14.90
N ILE A 27 3.11 -5.56 -16.08
CA ILE A 27 2.46 -4.76 -17.13
C ILE A 27 0.95 -4.71 -16.94
N TYR A 28 0.32 -3.60 -17.30
CA TYR A 28 -1.13 -3.49 -17.42
C TYR A 28 -1.59 -4.01 -18.77
N VAL A 29 -2.68 -4.76 -18.74
CA VAL A 29 -3.43 -5.18 -19.92
C VAL A 29 -4.88 -4.70 -19.82
N PRO A 30 -5.60 -4.51 -20.95
CA PRO A 30 -7.01 -4.15 -20.92
C PRO A 30 -7.86 -5.32 -20.39
N ALA A 31 -8.92 -4.94 -19.69
CA ALA A 31 -9.91 -5.88 -19.18
C ALA A 31 -11.29 -5.21 -19.08
N THR A 32 -12.33 -6.02 -19.05
CA THR A 32 -13.67 -5.60 -18.61
C THR A 32 -13.83 -5.97 -17.14
N PHE A 33 -14.20 -4.99 -16.33
CA PHE A 33 -14.49 -5.15 -14.90
C PHE A 33 -16.01 -5.11 -14.71
N ARG A 34 -16.56 -6.07 -13.96
CA ARG A 34 -17.97 -6.11 -13.59
C ARG A 34 -18.14 -6.31 -12.10
N TRP A 35 -19.01 -5.51 -11.50
CA TRP A 35 -19.41 -5.62 -10.10
C TRP A 35 -20.92 -5.31 -9.98
N GLY A 36 -21.70 -6.31 -9.55
CA GLY A 36 -23.15 -6.22 -9.57
C GLY A 36 -23.68 -5.90 -10.99
N LYS A 37 -24.45 -4.83 -11.09
CA LYS A 37 -24.99 -4.34 -12.37
C LYS A 37 -24.06 -3.39 -13.14
N GLN A 38 -22.91 -3.02 -12.55
CA GLN A 38 -21.98 -2.07 -13.17
C GLN A 38 -20.92 -2.81 -13.98
N THR A 39 -20.68 -2.34 -15.19
CA THR A 39 -19.64 -2.85 -16.10
C THR A 39 -18.79 -1.69 -16.58
N LEU A 40 -17.46 -1.86 -16.52
CA LEU A 40 -16.49 -0.91 -17.04
C LEU A 40 -15.50 -1.62 -17.96
N ASP A 41 -15.54 -1.26 -19.23
CA ASP A 41 -14.60 -1.76 -20.22
C ASP A 41 -13.28 -1.00 -20.20
N ASN A 42 -12.23 -1.59 -20.76
CA ASN A 42 -10.92 -0.97 -20.85
C ASN A 42 -10.38 -0.46 -19.49
N VAL A 43 -10.55 -1.25 -18.43
CA VAL A 43 -9.80 -1.05 -17.20
C VAL A 43 -8.42 -1.68 -17.33
N GLY A 44 -7.42 -1.13 -16.65
CA GLY A 44 -6.10 -1.76 -16.58
C GLY A 44 -6.06 -2.84 -15.51
N VAL A 45 -5.66 -4.05 -15.85
CA VAL A 45 -5.41 -5.13 -14.90
C VAL A 45 -3.96 -5.57 -14.98
N ARG A 46 -3.32 -5.82 -13.84
CA ARG A 46 -1.97 -6.38 -13.76
C ARG A 46 -1.80 -7.24 -12.51
N TYR A 47 -0.78 -8.08 -12.50
CA TYR A 47 -0.36 -8.74 -11.28
C TYR A 47 0.20 -7.74 -10.25
N LYS A 48 0.08 -8.07 -8.95
CA LYS A 48 0.51 -7.25 -7.81
C LYS A 48 1.45 -8.06 -6.91
N GLY A 49 2.31 -7.34 -6.18
CA GLY A 49 3.24 -7.89 -5.19
C GLY A 49 4.63 -8.19 -5.77
N ASN A 50 5.65 -8.23 -4.92
CA ASN A 50 7.03 -8.52 -5.31
C ASN A 50 7.27 -10.04 -5.36
N SER A 51 7.16 -10.72 -4.24
CA SER A 51 7.33 -12.18 -4.16
C SER A 51 6.27 -12.94 -4.98
N SER A 52 5.01 -12.51 -4.92
CA SER A 52 3.90 -13.09 -5.68
C SER A 52 3.96 -12.83 -7.20
N SER A 53 4.85 -11.94 -7.66
CA SER A 53 5.06 -11.68 -9.09
C SER A 53 6.31 -12.36 -9.65
N LYS A 54 6.96 -13.26 -8.89
CA LYS A 54 8.07 -14.08 -9.44
C LYS A 54 7.53 -15.06 -10.49
N PRO A 55 8.23 -15.27 -11.64
CA PRO A 55 7.74 -16.13 -12.71
C PRO A 55 7.41 -17.56 -12.27
N ARG A 56 8.22 -18.13 -11.38
CA ARG A 56 8.10 -19.52 -10.90
C ARG A 56 7.13 -19.71 -9.73
N GLN A 57 6.50 -18.65 -9.25
CA GLN A 57 5.53 -18.72 -8.17
C GLN A 57 4.29 -19.51 -8.63
N ARG A 58 3.85 -20.50 -7.83
CA ARG A 58 2.76 -21.45 -8.19
C ARG A 58 1.41 -21.11 -7.55
N HIS A 59 1.38 -20.23 -6.56
CA HIS A 59 0.12 -19.83 -5.92
C HIS A 59 -0.69 -18.90 -6.82
N LYS A 60 -1.99 -18.77 -6.56
CA LYS A 60 -2.80 -17.75 -7.22
C LYS A 60 -2.17 -16.37 -7.04
N ARG A 61 -2.25 -15.53 -8.05
CA ARG A 61 -1.59 -14.21 -8.04
C ARG A 61 -2.53 -13.14 -7.51
N SER A 62 -1.97 -12.14 -6.85
CA SER A 62 -2.69 -10.91 -6.51
C SER A 62 -2.88 -10.03 -7.74
N PHE A 63 -3.99 -9.28 -7.80
CA PHE A 63 -4.31 -8.38 -8.90
C PHE A 63 -4.40 -6.93 -8.44
N LEU A 64 -4.05 -6.02 -9.34
CA LEU A 64 -4.32 -4.60 -9.22
C LEU A 64 -5.14 -4.16 -10.42
N ILE A 65 -6.33 -3.66 -10.15
CA ILE A 65 -7.25 -3.10 -11.13
C ILE A 65 -7.10 -1.58 -11.08
N LYS A 66 -6.87 -0.93 -12.22
CA LYS A 66 -6.73 0.52 -12.36
C LYS A 66 -7.75 1.03 -13.35
N PHE A 67 -8.71 1.81 -12.88
CA PHE A 67 -9.85 2.22 -13.69
C PHE A 67 -9.51 3.29 -14.73
N ASN A 68 -8.46 4.07 -14.50
CA ASN A 68 -8.02 5.15 -15.39
C ASN A 68 -6.73 4.84 -16.17
N GLU A 69 -6.37 3.57 -16.35
CA GLU A 69 -5.16 3.21 -17.10
C GLU A 69 -5.28 3.61 -18.56
N PHE A 70 -6.36 3.19 -19.20
CA PHE A 70 -6.61 3.42 -20.62
C PHE A 70 -7.65 4.52 -20.88
N LYS A 71 -8.33 5.04 -19.84
CA LYS A 71 -9.30 6.13 -19.94
C LYS A 71 -9.08 7.13 -18.82
N LYS A 72 -8.47 8.26 -19.13
CA LYS A 72 -8.16 9.32 -18.15
C LYS A 72 -9.39 9.75 -17.35
N GLY A 73 -9.18 10.06 -16.07
CA GLY A 73 -10.22 10.58 -15.17
C GLY A 73 -11.22 9.57 -14.66
N ARG A 74 -11.28 8.35 -15.22
CA ARG A 74 -12.27 7.35 -14.81
C ARG A 74 -11.99 6.80 -13.41
N THR A 75 -13.06 6.66 -12.64
CA THR A 75 -13.06 6.03 -11.32
C THR A 75 -14.21 5.05 -11.21
N PHE A 76 -14.16 4.20 -10.20
CA PHE A 76 -15.25 3.31 -9.81
C PHE A 76 -15.59 3.58 -8.35
N LEU A 77 -16.80 4.06 -8.06
CA LEU A 77 -17.23 4.50 -6.73
C LEU A 77 -16.22 5.48 -6.08
N GLY A 78 -15.66 6.41 -6.85
CA GLY A 78 -14.63 7.34 -6.41
C GLY A 78 -13.22 6.76 -6.36
N LEU A 79 -13.06 5.44 -6.45
CA LEU A 79 -11.76 4.76 -6.39
C LEU A 79 -11.04 4.81 -7.74
N LYS A 80 -9.74 5.07 -7.70
CA LYS A 80 -8.88 4.98 -8.88
C LYS A 80 -8.40 3.55 -9.13
N ARG A 81 -8.32 2.74 -8.07
CA ARG A 81 -7.77 1.38 -8.08
C ARG A 81 -8.47 0.49 -7.06
N VAL A 82 -8.51 -0.80 -7.38
CA VAL A 82 -8.89 -1.89 -6.46
C VAL A 82 -7.74 -2.88 -6.41
N ALA A 83 -7.33 -3.26 -5.20
CA ALA A 83 -6.30 -4.27 -4.97
C ALA A 83 -6.93 -5.55 -4.44
N LEU A 84 -6.70 -6.65 -5.14
CA LEU A 84 -7.12 -7.98 -4.75
C LEU A 84 -5.89 -8.77 -4.33
N ASP A 85 -5.71 -8.94 -3.02
CA ASP A 85 -4.60 -9.67 -2.46
C ASP A 85 -4.92 -11.17 -2.38
N ASN A 86 -3.96 -12.00 -2.74
CA ASN A 86 -4.17 -13.45 -2.83
C ASN A 86 -4.30 -14.14 -1.47
N GLY A 87 -3.89 -13.48 -0.37
CA GLY A 87 -3.98 -13.99 0.99
C GLY A 87 -3.16 -15.26 1.28
N VAL A 88 -2.20 -15.60 0.41
CA VAL A 88 -1.35 -16.79 0.62
C VAL A 88 -0.03 -16.49 1.30
N GLN A 89 0.36 -15.23 1.35
CA GLN A 89 1.50 -14.80 2.15
C GLN A 89 1.10 -14.95 3.63
N PHE A 90 1.92 -15.57 4.43
CA PHE A 90 1.64 -15.91 5.84
C PHE A 90 0.50 -16.94 6.08
N GLY A 91 0.02 -17.61 5.06
CA GLY A 91 -0.88 -18.75 5.18
C GLY A 91 -2.32 -18.44 5.63
N SER A 92 -2.72 -17.17 5.70
CA SER A 92 -4.05 -16.79 6.15
C SER A 92 -4.69 -15.68 5.30
N LEU A 93 -5.92 -15.93 4.84
CA LEU A 93 -6.79 -14.91 4.24
C LEU A 93 -7.30 -13.87 5.26
N PHE A 94 -7.30 -14.22 6.55
CA PHE A 94 -7.95 -13.41 7.59
C PHE A 94 -7.02 -12.40 8.25
N SER A 95 -5.70 -12.59 8.18
CA SER A 95 -4.72 -11.77 8.92
C SER A 95 -4.89 -10.28 8.66
N GLU A 96 -4.97 -9.87 7.40
CA GLU A 96 -5.11 -8.45 7.04
C GLU A 96 -6.40 -7.85 7.59
N GLN A 97 -7.53 -8.56 7.46
CA GLN A 97 -8.81 -8.07 7.97
C GLN A 97 -8.86 -8.03 9.50
N LEU A 98 -8.26 -9.01 10.19
CA LEU A 98 -8.18 -9.02 11.64
C LEU A 98 -7.33 -7.87 12.15
N ILE A 99 -6.14 -7.69 11.61
CA ILE A 99 -5.20 -6.63 12.01
C ILE A 99 -5.82 -5.25 11.78
N THR A 100 -6.32 -5.00 10.57
CA THR A 100 -6.95 -3.70 10.25
C THR A 100 -8.23 -3.49 11.05
N GLY A 101 -8.98 -4.55 11.34
CA GLY A 101 -10.15 -4.49 12.21
C GLY A 101 -9.83 -4.14 13.66
N ILE A 102 -8.71 -4.62 14.21
CA ILE A 102 -8.21 -4.24 15.53
C ILE A 102 -7.78 -2.76 15.53
N LEU A 103 -7.00 -2.34 14.52
CA LEU A 103 -6.57 -0.95 14.38
C LEU A 103 -7.76 0.01 14.32
N HIS A 104 -8.80 -0.32 13.55
CA HIS A 104 -10.03 0.50 13.49
C HIS A 104 -10.78 0.55 14.82
N LYS A 105 -10.79 -0.54 15.62
CA LYS A 105 -11.39 -0.52 16.97
C LYS A 105 -10.61 0.34 17.96
N LEU A 106 -9.33 0.52 17.72
CA LEU A 106 -8.45 1.43 18.46
C LEU A 106 -8.45 2.85 17.87
N GLU A 107 -9.36 3.14 16.93
CA GLU A 107 -9.46 4.43 16.22
C GLU A 107 -8.19 4.82 15.44
N ILE A 108 -7.33 3.84 15.14
CA ILE A 108 -6.12 4.06 14.34
C ILE A 108 -6.46 4.01 12.86
N THR A 109 -5.96 4.99 12.12
CA THR A 109 -6.12 5.06 10.67
C THR A 109 -5.42 3.88 9.99
N ALA A 110 -6.22 3.01 9.36
CA ALA A 110 -5.76 1.83 8.63
C ALA A 110 -6.60 1.60 7.37
N SER A 111 -6.06 0.81 6.44
CA SER A 111 -6.79 0.42 5.24
C SER A 111 -8.05 -0.35 5.58
N ARG A 112 -9.16 -0.04 4.93
CA ARG A 112 -10.37 -0.87 4.99
C ARG A 112 -10.14 -2.14 4.20
N CYS A 113 -10.61 -3.25 4.73
CA CYS A 113 -10.50 -4.56 4.09
C CYS A 113 -11.85 -5.26 4.03
N ASN A 114 -12.09 -5.98 2.95
CA ASN A 114 -13.19 -6.95 2.86
C ASN A 114 -12.77 -8.13 1.97
N PHE A 115 -13.58 -9.18 1.94
CA PHE A 115 -13.37 -10.30 1.03
C PHE A 115 -14.09 -10.09 -0.29
N ALA A 116 -13.47 -10.59 -1.37
CA ALA A 116 -14.06 -10.63 -2.70
C ALA A 116 -13.87 -12.02 -3.33
N LYS A 117 -14.92 -12.55 -3.93
CA LYS A 117 -14.84 -13.65 -4.87
C LYS A 117 -14.44 -13.08 -6.22
N LEU A 118 -13.33 -13.56 -6.76
CA LEU A 118 -12.90 -13.18 -8.11
C LEU A 118 -13.32 -14.26 -9.10
N PHE A 119 -13.98 -13.84 -10.16
CA PHE A 119 -14.23 -14.62 -11.36
C PHE A 119 -13.35 -14.06 -12.48
N LEU A 120 -12.52 -14.90 -13.07
CA LEU A 120 -11.68 -14.56 -14.22
C LEU A 120 -12.19 -15.34 -15.44
N ASN A 121 -12.62 -14.62 -16.47
CA ASN A 121 -13.24 -15.21 -17.66
C ASN A 121 -14.37 -16.17 -17.29
N ASP A 122 -15.28 -15.70 -16.43
CA ASP A 122 -16.46 -16.40 -15.89
C ASP A 122 -16.15 -17.66 -15.05
N ARG A 123 -14.88 -17.96 -14.79
CA ARG A 123 -14.47 -19.06 -13.92
C ARG A 123 -14.11 -18.53 -12.54
N PHE A 124 -14.63 -19.20 -11.51
CA PHE A 124 -14.24 -18.87 -10.12
C PHE A 124 -12.74 -19.05 -9.95
N HIS A 125 -12.05 -17.95 -9.66
CA HIS A 125 -10.59 -17.91 -9.53
C HIS A 125 -10.12 -17.98 -8.07
N GLY A 126 -11.01 -17.66 -7.14
CA GLY A 126 -10.76 -17.77 -5.70
C GLY A 126 -11.29 -16.61 -4.88
N VAL A 127 -11.11 -16.73 -3.57
CA VAL A 127 -11.39 -15.64 -2.62
C VAL A 127 -10.13 -14.80 -2.45
N TYR A 128 -10.30 -13.49 -2.44
CA TYR A 128 -9.25 -12.49 -2.32
C TYR A 128 -9.56 -11.53 -1.17
N VAL A 129 -8.54 -10.93 -0.60
CA VAL A 129 -8.68 -9.78 0.28
C VAL A 129 -8.66 -8.53 -0.59
N ASN A 130 -9.76 -7.77 -0.59
CA ASN A 130 -9.81 -6.46 -1.22
C ASN A 130 -9.34 -5.43 -0.19
N VAL A 131 -8.14 -4.90 -0.40
CA VAL A 131 -7.47 -3.97 0.50
C VAL A 131 -7.54 -2.56 -0.05
N GLU A 132 -8.00 -1.61 0.75
CA GLU A 132 -8.00 -0.19 0.40
C GLU A 132 -6.59 0.29 0.10
N ARG A 133 -6.44 0.99 -1.01
CA ARG A 133 -5.14 1.53 -1.42
C ARG A 133 -4.82 2.82 -0.68
N ILE A 134 -3.66 2.88 -0.04
CA ILE A 134 -3.14 4.11 0.55
C ILE A 134 -2.63 5.00 -0.59
N ASP A 135 -3.49 5.92 -1.02
CA ASP A 135 -3.24 6.90 -2.07
C ASP A 135 -4.05 8.20 -1.80
N SER A 136 -4.16 9.09 -2.78
CA SER A 136 -4.87 10.36 -2.60
C SER A 136 -6.36 10.23 -2.27
N VAL A 137 -6.99 9.08 -2.54
CA VAL A 137 -8.38 8.82 -2.16
C VAL A 137 -8.44 8.46 -0.68
N PHE A 138 -7.53 7.59 -0.23
CA PHE A 138 -7.36 7.23 1.17
C PHE A 138 -7.12 8.49 2.03
N LEU A 139 -6.18 9.36 1.64
CA LEU A 139 -5.91 10.58 2.39
C LEU A 139 -7.16 11.44 2.55
N LYS A 140 -7.91 11.65 1.47
CA LYS A 140 -9.17 12.43 1.51
C LYS A 140 -10.27 11.83 2.38
N THR A 141 -10.22 10.52 2.60
CA THR A 141 -11.23 9.79 3.38
C THR A 141 -10.88 9.78 4.87
N HIS A 142 -9.60 9.73 5.19
CA HIS A 142 -9.12 9.41 6.54
C HIS A 142 -8.43 10.57 7.26
N PHE A 143 -8.06 11.65 6.57
CA PHE A 143 -7.36 12.80 7.15
C PHE A 143 -8.12 14.10 6.88
N ALA A 144 -7.99 15.04 7.80
CA ALA A 144 -8.61 16.36 7.66
C ALA A 144 -7.99 17.14 6.50
N ASP A 145 -6.67 17.07 6.33
CA ASP A 145 -5.96 17.65 5.19
C ASP A 145 -5.24 16.57 4.39
N ALA A 146 -5.66 16.38 3.14
CA ALA A 146 -5.07 15.41 2.21
C ALA A 146 -3.94 15.99 1.34
N SER A 147 -3.51 17.23 1.60
CA SER A 147 -2.49 17.92 0.78
C SER A 147 -1.06 17.59 1.19
N GLY A 148 -0.87 16.92 2.30
CA GLY A 148 0.40 16.60 2.93
C GLY A 148 1.30 15.64 2.17
N ALA A 149 2.44 15.34 2.76
CA ALA A 149 3.47 14.50 2.16
C ALA A 149 3.29 13.03 2.56
N LEU A 150 2.95 12.20 1.57
CA LEU A 150 2.82 10.74 1.74
C LEU A 150 4.06 10.04 1.17
N TYR A 151 4.68 9.24 2.01
CA TYR A 151 5.81 8.37 1.64
C TYR A 151 5.45 6.89 1.85
N LYS A 152 6.03 6.02 1.03
CA LYS A 152 6.02 4.58 1.22
C LYS A 152 7.44 4.06 1.30
N VAL A 153 7.72 3.20 2.26
CA VAL A 153 8.91 2.35 2.28
C VAL A 153 8.49 0.98 1.76
N ASP A 154 8.87 0.66 0.50
CA ASP A 154 8.38 -0.54 -0.20
C ASP A 154 9.38 -1.70 -0.16
N GLU A 155 10.67 -1.42 -0.32
CA GLU A 155 11.71 -2.46 -0.42
C GLU A 155 12.84 -2.26 0.62
N GLY A 156 12.61 -1.40 1.61
CA GLY A 156 13.64 -1.02 2.57
C GLY A 156 14.71 -0.10 1.95
N GLY A 157 15.86 -0.07 2.56
CA GLY A 157 17.01 0.74 2.13
C GLY A 157 17.38 1.84 3.12
N PRO A 158 18.30 2.76 2.75
CA PRO A 158 18.83 3.79 3.63
C PRO A 158 17.73 4.63 4.28
N GLY A 159 17.72 4.69 5.62
CA GLY A 159 16.74 5.41 6.42
C GLY A 159 15.40 4.67 6.63
N GLY A 160 15.19 3.51 6.02
CA GLY A 160 13.96 2.73 6.18
C GLY A 160 13.72 2.25 7.61
N ASP A 161 14.73 2.18 8.43
CA ASP A 161 14.70 1.90 9.87
C ASP A 161 14.63 3.15 10.75
N LEU A 162 14.40 4.32 10.13
CA LEU A 162 14.42 5.64 10.76
C LEU A 162 15.77 6.02 11.41
N ARG A 163 16.87 5.37 11.02
CA ARG A 163 18.23 5.74 11.41
C ARG A 163 18.86 6.72 10.42
N PRO A 164 19.88 7.49 10.84
CA PRO A 164 20.61 8.35 9.94
C PRO A 164 21.24 7.55 8.80
N PHE A 165 21.29 8.13 7.63
CA PHE A 165 21.89 7.54 6.44
C PHE A 165 22.77 8.56 5.71
N PRO A 166 23.72 8.10 4.86
CA PRO A 166 24.63 8.98 4.16
C PRO A 166 23.91 10.06 3.33
N PRO A 167 24.52 11.25 3.19
CA PRO A 167 23.98 12.28 2.32
C PRO A 167 23.91 11.79 0.87
N ARG A 168 23.15 12.49 0.04
CA ARG A 168 22.99 12.16 -1.37
C ARG A 168 24.35 12.04 -2.06
N PRO A 169 24.64 10.92 -2.74
CA PRO A 169 25.88 10.78 -3.52
C PRO A 169 25.95 11.85 -4.63
N ARG A 170 27.13 12.44 -4.80
CA ARG A 170 27.37 13.45 -5.85
C ARG A 170 27.08 12.85 -7.24
N GLY A 171 26.40 13.60 -8.07
CA GLY A 171 26.03 13.18 -9.44
C GLY A 171 24.91 12.15 -9.53
N ASN A 172 24.38 11.66 -8.42
CA ASN A 172 23.25 10.74 -8.43
C ASN A 172 21.91 11.53 -8.46
N ASN A 173 21.17 11.41 -9.56
CA ASN A 173 19.86 12.01 -9.74
C ASN A 173 18.73 11.06 -9.31
N GLN A 174 19.03 9.82 -8.92
CA GLN A 174 18.04 8.86 -8.45
C GLN A 174 17.79 9.04 -6.95
N ARG A 175 16.67 8.50 -6.50
CA ARG A 175 16.37 8.41 -5.07
C ARG A 175 17.42 7.53 -4.38
N TRP A 176 18.02 8.04 -3.32
CA TRP A 176 19.09 7.34 -2.56
C TRP A 176 18.64 6.87 -1.17
N HIS A 177 17.37 7.10 -0.82
CA HIS A 177 16.76 6.73 0.45
C HIS A 177 15.52 5.85 0.24
N ALA A 178 15.06 5.16 1.30
CA ALA A 178 13.95 4.21 1.25
C ALA A 178 12.58 4.86 0.97
N PHE A 179 12.41 6.15 1.24
CA PHE A 179 11.12 6.85 1.20
C PHE A 179 10.70 7.17 -0.23
N GLU A 180 9.77 6.38 -0.76
CA GLU A 180 9.19 6.60 -2.09
C GLU A 180 8.04 7.61 -2.01
N PRO A 181 8.09 8.77 -2.70
CA PRO A 181 7.03 9.76 -2.64
C PRO A 181 5.76 9.27 -3.35
N LYS A 182 4.64 9.35 -2.65
CA LYS A 182 3.31 8.95 -3.16
C LYS A 182 2.36 10.14 -3.37
N SER A 183 2.67 11.32 -2.83
CA SER A 183 1.92 12.56 -3.05
C SER A 183 2.73 13.60 -3.85
N LYS A 184 2.08 14.70 -4.26
CA LYS A 184 2.78 15.82 -4.91
C LYS A 184 3.75 16.50 -3.96
N SER A 185 3.32 16.76 -2.72
CA SER A 185 4.13 17.37 -1.66
C SER A 185 5.41 16.58 -1.41
N ALA A 186 5.31 15.26 -1.23
CA ALA A 186 6.46 14.38 -1.04
C ALA A 186 7.44 14.36 -2.23
N ARG A 187 6.97 14.62 -3.45
CA ARG A 187 7.84 14.70 -4.65
C ARG A 187 8.58 16.02 -4.75
N ALA A 188 7.96 17.08 -4.25
CA ALA A 188 8.57 18.41 -4.28
C ALA A 188 9.74 18.50 -3.31
N ASP A 189 9.57 17.92 -2.12
CA ASP A 189 10.54 18.00 -1.05
C ASP A 189 10.42 16.79 -0.09
N ALA A 190 11.53 16.25 0.36
CA ALA A 190 11.62 15.17 1.34
C ALA A 190 12.22 15.65 2.68
N ARG A 191 12.34 16.98 2.90
CA ARG A 191 12.96 17.53 4.10
C ARG A 191 12.23 17.13 5.38
N ASP A 192 10.92 17.06 5.34
CA ASP A 192 10.09 16.67 6.48
C ASP A 192 10.45 15.29 7.05
N VAL A 193 10.64 14.29 6.21
CA VAL A 193 11.05 12.96 6.67
C VAL A 193 12.52 12.94 7.12
N LEU A 194 13.39 13.74 6.52
CA LEU A 194 14.78 13.87 6.94
C LEU A 194 14.88 14.58 8.29
N GLU A 195 14.08 15.61 8.52
CA GLU A 195 13.96 16.30 9.80
C GLU A 195 13.44 15.37 10.90
N LEU A 196 12.41 14.55 10.60
CA LEU A 196 11.92 13.55 11.55
C LEU A 196 13.03 12.59 11.96
N ILE A 197 13.77 12.04 11.00
CA ILE A 197 14.90 11.13 11.28
C ILE A 197 15.97 11.85 12.12
N SER A 198 16.27 13.10 11.80
CA SER A 198 17.23 13.90 12.59
C SER A 198 16.75 14.09 14.03
N LYS A 199 15.50 14.45 14.25
CA LYS A 199 14.90 14.59 15.57
C LYS A 199 14.96 13.28 16.38
N ILE A 200 14.58 12.16 15.78
CA ILE A 200 14.62 10.84 16.43
C ILE A 200 16.04 10.47 16.90
N ASN A 201 17.07 10.84 16.13
CA ASN A 201 18.42 10.32 16.37
C ASN A 201 19.37 11.31 17.06
N HIS A 202 19.08 12.61 17.07
CA HIS A 202 19.98 13.62 17.60
C HIS A 202 19.39 14.46 18.73
N THR A 203 18.12 14.27 19.09
CA THR A 203 17.54 14.97 20.26
C THR A 203 18.09 14.38 21.54
N PRO A 204 18.60 15.24 22.46
CA PRO A 204 19.08 14.79 23.76
C PRO A 204 17.98 14.07 24.57
N PRO A 205 18.35 13.07 25.42
CA PRO A 205 17.36 12.30 26.16
C PRO A 205 16.38 13.13 27.02
N PRO A 206 16.73 14.22 27.66
CA PRO A 206 15.77 15.02 28.42
C PRO A 206 14.63 15.61 27.58
N ASP A 207 14.90 15.95 26.33
CA ASP A 207 13.95 16.63 25.45
C ASP A 207 13.28 15.67 24.50
N PHE A 208 13.72 14.42 24.44
CA PHE A 208 13.32 13.44 23.41
C PHE A 208 11.82 13.21 23.40
N ALA A 209 11.19 12.98 24.55
CA ALA A 209 9.77 12.68 24.64
C ALA A 209 8.91 13.85 24.09
N THR A 210 9.25 15.08 24.47
CA THR A 210 8.53 16.28 24.02
C THR A 210 8.68 16.49 22.52
N ILE A 211 9.90 16.43 22.00
CA ILE A 211 10.18 16.61 20.57
C ILE A 211 9.51 15.51 19.72
N LEU A 212 9.47 14.28 20.25
CA LEU A 212 8.81 13.18 19.53
C LEU A 212 7.30 13.36 19.48
N GLN A 213 6.67 13.73 20.60
CA GLN A 213 5.22 14.05 20.66
C GLN A 213 4.82 15.20 19.73
N ASP A 214 5.69 16.20 19.58
CA ASP A 214 5.48 17.31 18.63
C ASP A 214 5.68 16.90 17.16
N SER A 215 6.30 15.76 16.91
CA SER A 215 6.72 15.33 15.56
C SER A 215 5.90 14.19 15.00
N ILE A 216 5.36 13.30 15.82
CA ILE A 216 4.52 12.16 15.42
C ILE A 216 3.39 11.96 16.42
N ASP A 217 2.33 11.31 15.99
CA ASP A 217 1.32 10.74 16.88
C ASP A 217 1.91 9.49 17.56
N VAL A 218 2.51 9.70 18.72
CA VAL A 218 3.23 8.67 19.48
C VAL A 218 2.28 7.56 19.93
N ASP A 219 1.08 7.90 20.36
CA ASP A 219 0.10 6.93 20.85
C ASP A 219 -0.37 6.01 19.70
N ALA A 220 -0.75 6.58 18.57
CA ALA A 220 -1.12 5.79 17.39
C ALA A 220 0.06 4.95 16.87
N PHE A 221 1.29 5.48 16.93
CA PHE A 221 2.49 4.73 16.56
C PHE A 221 2.71 3.52 17.47
N LEU A 222 2.71 3.71 18.79
CA LEU A 222 2.94 2.63 19.76
C LEU A 222 1.84 1.57 19.69
N GLN A 223 0.58 1.96 19.60
CA GLN A 223 -0.54 1.03 19.45
C GLN A 223 -0.44 0.23 18.13
N THR A 224 -0.08 0.89 17.02
CA THR A 224 0.15 0.21 15.74
C THR A 224 1.26 -0.83 15.88
N MET A 225 2.39 -0.48 16.49
CA MET A 225 3.50 -1.41 16.69
C MET A 225 3.09 -2.58 17.60
N ALA A 226 2.37 -2.32 18.68
CA ALA A 226 1.87 -3.37 19.58
C ALA A 226 0.96 -4.36 18.84
N VAL A 227 0.02 -3.89 18.02
CA VAL A 227 -0.87 -4.74 17.21
C VAL A 227 -0.06 -5.55 16.19
N MET A 228 0.88 -4.92 15.49
CA MET A 228 1.72 -5.59 14.49
C MET A 228 2.60 -6.67 15.13
N LEU A 229 3.24 -6.40 16.26
CA LEU A 229 4.07 -7.37 16.98
C LEU A 229 3.23 -8.52 17.54
N PHE A 230 2.09 -8.24 18.15
CA PHE A 230 1.16 -9.26 18.63
C PHE A 230 0.67 -10.18 17.51
N ALA A 231 0.41 -9.62 16.34
CA ALA A 231 -0.01 -10.37 15.15
C ALA A 231 1.13 -11.15 14.46
N GLY A 232 2.38 -11.04 14.94
CA GLY A 232 3.53 -11.66 14.29
C GLY A 232 3.87 -11.07 12.92
N ALA A 233 3.49 -9.82 12.68
CA ALA A 233 3.75 -9.14 11.43
C ALA A 233 5.18 -8.59 11.38
N PHE A 234 6.16 -9.44 11.12
CA PHE A 234 7.59 -9.09 11.10
C PHE A 234 8.06 -8.44 9.79
N ASP A 235 7.20 -8.32 8.80
CA ASP A 235 7.52 -7.76 7.47
C ASP A 235 7.11 -6.27 7.41
N GLN A 236 7.55 -5.47 8.39
CA GLN A 236 7.19 -4.07 8.57
C GLN A 236 8.34 -3.29 9.27
N LEU A 237 8.09 -2.06 9.78
CA LEU A 237 9.10 -1.14 10.33
C LEU A 237 10.03 -1.78 11.37
N THR A 238 9.50 -2.58 12.29
CA THR A 238 10.28 -3.25 13.37
C THR A 238 10.81 -4.62 12.97
N GLY A 239 10.66 -5.01 11.70
CA GLY A 239 11.12 -6.30 11.19
C GLY A 239 12.60 -6.31 10.79
N TRP A 240 13.03 -7.42 10.21
CA TRP A 240 14.44 -7.64 9.81
C TRP A 240 14.90 -6.74 8.66
N ASN A 241 13.96 -6.35 7.79
CA ASN A 241 14.18 -5.40 6.71
C ASN A 241 13.06 -4.37 6.79
N PRO A 242 13.29 -3.23 7.46
CA PRO A 242 12.27 -2.21 7.66
C PRO A 242 11.67 -1.71 6.34
N HIS A 243 10.44 -2.15 6.05
CA HIS A 243 9.68 -1.80 4.85
C HIS A 243 8.18 -2.07 5.04
N ASN A 244 7.37 -2.00 3.97
CA ASN A 244 5.93 -2.20 3.98
C ASN A 244 5.15 -1.26 4.90
N TYR A 245 5.62 -0.03 5.08
CA TYR A 245 4.89 0.97 5.85
C TYR A 245 4.77 2.30 5.08
N TYR A 246 3.91 3.16 5.57
CA TYR A 246 3.69 4.51 5.06
C TYR A 246 3.94 5.53 6.17
N LEU A 247 4.45 6.70 5.79
CA LEU A 247 4.47 7.90 6.61
C LEU A 247 3.64 8.96 5.91
N TYR A 248 2.76 9.60 6.66
CA TYR A 248 1.99 10.73 6.20
C TYR A 248 2.25 11.93 7.11
N HIS A 249 2.81 12.98 6.53
CA HIS A 249 2.96 14.27 7.20
C HIS A 249 1.74 15.12 6.84
N GLU A 250 0.76 15.13 7.74
CA GLU A 250 -0.42 15.99 7.63
C GLU A 250 -0.01 17.44 7.92
N PRO A 251 -0.34 18.39 7.04
CA PRO A 251 -0.09 19.79 7.33
C PRO A 251 -0.83 20.21 8.62
N LYS A 252 -0.17 20.96 9.48
CA LYS A 252 -0.84 21.55 10.64
C LYS A 252 -1.88 22.54 10.14
N ALA A 253 -3.10 22.44 10.66
CA ALA A 253 -4.16 23.41 10.45
C ALA A 253 -3.83 24.75 11.11
#